data_71f08247d0f9f8ffc196f844e86d7f60
#
_entry.id   71f08247d0f9f8ffc196f844e86d7f60
#
_cell.length_a   1.000
_cell.length_b   1.000
_cell.length_c   1.000
_cell.angle_alpha   90.00
_cell.angle_beta   90.00
_cell.angle_gamma   90.00
#
_symmetry.space_group_name_H-M   'P 1'
#
loop_
_entity.id
_entity.type
_entity.pdbx_description
1 polymer ?
#
loop_
_entity_poly.entity_id
_entity_poly.type
_entity_poly.pdbx_seq_one_letter_code
_entity_poly.pdbx_strand_id
1 'polypeptide(L)'
;MKTIALSLFITLPFTALAADELPAPIKQIEKQGIEIIKPFDAPGGLKGWLGRYQGMGVAVYLTPDGKHAISGYMYDENGINLGEKLFQDELYTPEGRKMWDRLLKTPAIKEGHAQAPRTLVVFADPFCPYCKKFWQMAQPWLDSGKVQMRTLLVGVIKPESGRYAAAILSAKNPTEAWQRYE
;
A
#
# COMPACT_ATOMS: atom_id res chain seq x y z
N MET A 1 39.77 -56.88 -28.34
CA MET A 1 39.92 -56.15 -27.13
C MET A 1 38.77 -55.09 -27.10
N LYS A 2 37.70 -55.34 -26.30
CA LYS A 2 36.56 -54.46 -26.18
C LYS A 2 36.72 -53.69 -24.87
N THR A 3 36.96 -52.38 -24.95
CA THR A 3 37.01 -51.44 -23.81
C THR A 3 35.61 -51.05 -23.43
N ILE A 4 35.16 -51.39 -22.21
CA ILE A 4 33.90 -50.97 -21.59
C ILE A 4 34.17 -49.67 -20.87
N ALA A 5 33.57 -48.58 -21.34
CA ALA A 5 33.59 -47.30 -20.64
C ALA A 5 32.51 -47.30 -19.54
N LEU A 6 32.94 -47.24 -18.29
CA LEU A 6 32.08 -47.14 -17.10
C LEU A 6 31.73 -45.67 -16.86
N SER A 7 30.50 -45.25 -17.22
CA SER A 7 29.99 -43.89 -16.94
C SER A 7 29.58 -43.78 -15.48
N LEU A 8 30.33 -42.98 -14.72
CA LEU A 8 30.05 -42.67 -13.32
C LEU A 8 28.96 -41.55 -13.27
N PHE A 9 27.72 -41.91 -12.96
CA PHE A 9 26.65 -40.96 -12.69
C PHE A 9 26.83 -40.38 -11.29
N ILE A 10 27.29 -39.11 -11.20
CA ILE A 10 27.32 -38.33 -9.96
C ILE A 10 25.91 -37.77 -9.73
N THR A 11 25.14 -38.39 -8.84
CA THR A 11 23.90 -37.86 -8.34
C THR A 11 24.20 -36.78 -7.29
N LEU A 12 24.12 -35.51 -7.66
CA LEU A 12 24.12 -34.39 -6.72
C LEU A 12 22.83 -34.46 -5.87
N PRO A 13 22.93 -34.43 -4.53
CA PRO A 13 21.74 -34.32 -3.71
C PRO A 13 21.11 -32.94 -3.93
N PHE A 14 19.92 -32.93 -4.49
CA PHE A 14 19.05 -31.74 -4.55
C PHE A 14 18.54 -31.49 -3.13
N THR A 15 19.24 -30.65 -2.35
CA THR A 15 18.71 -30.14 -1.09
C THR A 15 17.54 -29.23 -1.42
N ALA A 16 16.34 -29.78 -1.39
CA ALA A 16 15.13 -28.99 -1.36
C ALA A 16 15.23 -28.05 -0.14
N LEU A 17 15.29 -26.73 -0.35
CA LEU A 17 14.99 -25.77 0.72
C LEU A 17 13.55 -26.08 1.17
N ALA A 18 13.42 -26.74 2.31
CA ALA A 18 12.14 -26.85 3.00
C ALA A 18 11.71 -25.42 3.31
N ALA A 19 10.61 -24.97 2.72
CA ALA A 19 9.94 -23.76 3.20
C ALA A 19 9.65 -24.01 4.67
N ASP A 20 10.25 -23.22 5.58
CA ASP A 20 10.10 -23.40 7.01
C ASP A 20 8.61 -23.36 7.35
N GLU A 21 8.09 -24.51 7.76
CA GLU A 21 6.68 -24.65 8.11
C GLU A 21 6.38 -23.74 9.31
N LEU A 22 5.33 -22.89 9.19
CA LEU A 22 4.95 -21.98 10.27
C LEU A 22 4.72 -22.75 11.59
N PRO A 23 5.22 -22.25 12.72
CA PRO A 23 4.96 -22.84 14.04
C PRO A 23 3.46 -22.98 14.32
N ALA A 24 3.08 -24.01 15.06
CA ALA A 24 1.67 -24.30 15.34
C ALA A 24 0.88 -23.10 15.91
N PRO A 25 1.38 -22.30 16.88
CA PRO A 25 0.68 -21.11 17.37
C PRO A 25 0.48 -20.05 16.27
N ILE A 26 1.45 -19.87 15.38
CA ILE A 26 1.37 -18.91 14.26
C ILE A 26 0.31 -19.35 13.25
N LYS A 27 0.25 -20.66 12.92
CA LYS A 27 -0.82 -21.23 12.07
C LYS A 27 -2.22 -21.03 12.66
N GLN A 28 -2.35 -21.04 13.99
CA GLN A 28 -3.66 -20.79 14.61
C GLN A 28 -4.07 -19.31 14.50
N ILE A 29 -3.12 -18.38 14.58
CA ILE A 29 -3.36 -16.96 14.37
C ILE A 29 -3.75 -16.69 12.90
N GLU A 30 -3.08 -17.33 11.95
CA GLU A 30 -3.43 -17.25 10.53
C GLU A 30 -4.88 -17.68 10.27
N LYS A 31 -5.34 -18.76 10.90
CA LYS A 31 -6.74 -19.20 10.82
C LYS A 31 -7.76 -18.20 11.39
N GLN A 32 -7.32 -17.26 12.21
CA GLN A 32 -8.16 -16.18 12.73
C GLN A 32 -8.25 -14.97 11.77
N GLY A 33 -7.68 -15.10 10.57
CA GLY A 33 -7.77 -14.10 9.51
C GLY A 33 -6.59 -13.14 9.42
N ILE A 34 -5.49 -13.41 10.14
CA ILE A 34 -4.23 -12.66 9.97
C ILE A 34 -3.41 -13.33 8.87
N GLU A 35 -3.23 -12.65 7.75
CA GLU A 35 -2.33 -13.07 6.67
C GLU A 35 -0.87 -12.96 7.16
N ILE A 36 -0.14 -14.07 7.24
CA ILE A 36 1.28 -14.08 7.60
C ILE A 36 2.11 -13.80 6.34
N ILE A 37 2.94 -12.74 6.38
CA ILE A 37 3.69 -12.25 5.21
C ILE A 37 5.13 -12.75 5.23
N LYS A 38 5.87 -12.48 6.31
CA LYS A 38 7.28 -12.88 6.42
C LYS A 38 7.76 -12.87 7.88
N PRO A 39 8.78 -13.68 8.23
CA PRO A 39 9.43 -13.58 9.52
C PRO A 39 10.27 -12.30 9.66
N PHE A 40 10.53 -11.89 10.90
CA PHE A 40 11.50 -10.87 11.26
C PHE A 40 12.12 -11.16 12.63
N ASP A 41 13.29 -10.57 12.90
CA ASP A 41 13.96 -10.69 14.18
C ASP A 41 13.31 -9.78 15.22
N ALA A 42 12.94 -10.34 16.35
CA ALA A 42 12.36 -9.63 17.47
C ALA A 42 13.28 -9.72 18.73
N PRO A 43 13.33 -8.66 19.56
CA PRO A 43 14.14 -8.69 20.79
C PRO A 43 13.61 -9.69 21.83
N GLY A 44 14.40 -9.92 22.88
CA GLY A 44 13.99 -10.77 24.02
C GLY A 44 13.88 -12.26 23.69
N GLY A 45 14.57 -12.75 22.66
CA GLY A 45 14.53 -14.16 22.26
C GLY A 45 13.24 -14.58 21.58
N LEU A 46 12.38 -13.62 21.21
CA LEU A 46 11.17 -13.86 20.46
C LEU A 46 11.48 -14.02 18.97
N LYS A 47 10.67 -14.82 18.27
CA LYS A 47 10.61 -14.82 16.81
C LYS A 47 9.39 -14.03 16.39
N GLY A 48 9.56 -13.10 15.42
CA GLY A 48 8.50 -12.25 14.92
C GLY A 48 8.01 -12.66 13.53
N TRP A 49 6.75 -12.39 13.25
CA TRP A 49 6.16 -12.46 11.91
C TRP A 49 5.39 -11.18 11.62
N LEU A 50 5.70 -10.57 10.49
CA LEU A 50 4.87 -9.53 9.90
C LEU A 50 3.61 -10.19 9.35
N GLY A 51 2.47 -9.67 9.75
CA GLY A 51 1.16 -10.08 9.23
C GLY A 51 0.34 -8.88 8.78
N ARG A 52 -0.80 -9.17 8.20
CA ARG A 52 -1.82 -8.20 7.79
C ARG A 52 -3.20 -8.65 8.26
N TYR A 53 -3.94 -7.73 8.86
CA TYR A 53 -5.33 -7.92 9.24
C TYR A 53 -6.15 -6.72 8.80
N GLN A 54 -7.18 -6.94 7.97
CA GLN A 54 -8.04 -5.87 7.42
C GLN A 54 -7.27 -4.69 6.80
N GLY A 55 -6.17 -4.98 6.08
CA GLY A 55 -5.32 -3.96 5.45
C GLY A 55 -4.30 -3.30 6.37
N MET A 56 -4.32 -3.57 7.67
CA MET A 56 -3.37 -3.03 8.64
C MET A 56 -2.25 -4.02 8.97
N GLY A 57 -1.03 -3.50 9.16
CA GLY A 57 0.10 -4.29 9.62
C GLY A 57 -0.10 -4.78 11.05
N VAL A 58 0.20 -6.05 11.26
CA VAL A 58 0.15 -6.70 12.58
C VAL A 58 1.47 -7.42 12.80
N ALA A 59 2.10 -7.23 13.96
CA ALA A 59 3.21 -8.06 14.38
C ALA A 59 2.69 -9.23 15.23
N VAL A 60 3.23 -10.41 14.94
CA VAL A 60 2.95 -11.63 15.70
C VAL A 60 4.27 -12.17 16.23
N TYR A 61 4.32 -12.45 17.50
CA TYR A 61 5.52 -12.93 18.19
C TYR A 61 5.29 -14.33 18.75
N LEU A 62 6.27 -15.21 18.57
CA LEU A 62 6.30 -16.53 19.19
C LEU A 62 7.18 -16.47 20.43
N THR A 63 6.68 -17.01 21.56
CA THR A 63 7.45 -17.13 22.78
C THR A 63 8.65 -18.07 22.60
N PRO A 64 9.74 -17.92 23.38
CA PRO A 64 10.93 -18.76 23.24
C PRO A 64 10.69 -20.26 23.41
N ASP A 65 9.66 -20.65 24.17
CA ASP A 65 9.24 -22.05 24.34
C ASP A 65 8.50 -22.63 23.13
N GLY A 66 8.20 -21.78 22.13
CA GLY A 66 7.50 -22.17 20.90
C GLY A 66 6.02 -22.54 21.06
N LYS A 67 5.43 -22.32 22.24
CA LYS A 67 4.09 -22.82 22.57
C LYS A 67 3.01 -21.75 22.52
N HIS A 68 3.37 -20.47 22.55
CA HIS A 68 2.42 -19.35 22.60
C HIS A 68 2.74 -18.31 21.53
N ALA A 69 1.71 -17.66 21.03
CA ALA A 69 1.84 -16.53 20.12
C ALA A 69 1.11 -15.31 20.68
N ILE A 70 1.68 -14.13 20.45
CA ILE A 70 1.16 -12.84 20.90
C ILE A 70 1.05 -11.97 19.66
N SER A 71 -0.10 -11.34 19.42
CA SER A 71 -0.25 -10.32 18.38
C SER A 71 -0.35 -8.94 19.01
N GLY A 72 0.32 -7.94 18.40
CA GLY A 72 0.27 -6.57 18.90
C GLY A 72 1.53 -5.76 18.64
N TYR A 73 1.68 -4.67 19.41
CA TYR A 73 2.80 -3.74 19.29
C TYR A 73 3.81 -3.99 20.40
N MET A 74 5.10 -3.94 20.04
CA MET A 74 6.20 -3.99 21.00
C MET A 74 6.89 -2.62 20.99
N TYR A 75 7.15 -2.10 22.16
CA TYR A 75 7.81 -0.81 22.37
C TYR A 75 9.14 -1.01 23.09
N ASP A 76 10.12 -0.18 22.75
CA ASP A 76 11.37 -0.11 23.50
C ASP A 76 11.23 0.74 24.78
N GLU A 77 12.34 0.90 25.50
CA GLU A 77 12.42 1.71 26.72
C GLU A 77 12.14 3.20 26.53
N ASN A 78 12.21 3.70 25.28
CA ASN A 78 11.92 5.08 24.92
C ASN A 78 10.48 5.25 24.39
N GLY A 79 9.67 4.19 24.37
CA GLY A 79 8.32 4.18 23.85
C GLY A 79 8.23 4.14 22.32
N ILE A 80 9.30 3.74 21.65
CA ILE A 80 9.30 3.60 20.19
C ILE A 80 8.70 2.25 19.80
N ASN A 81 7.70 2.27 18.90
CA ASN A 81 7.12 1.05 18.35
C ASN A 81 8.11 0.37 17.41
N LEU A 82 8.61 -0.80 17.80
CA LEU A 82 9.61 -1.55 17.03
C LEU A 82 9.08 -2.13 15.72
N GLY A 83 7.77 -2.30 15.59
CA GLY A 83 7.12 -2.75 14.35
C GLY A 83 6.89 -1.64 13.32
N GLU A 84 6.90 -0.37 13.71
CA GLU A 84 6.50 0.75 12.85
C GLU A 84 7.33 0.83 11.56
N LYS A 85 8.66 0.82 11.69
CA LYS A 85 9.56 0.87 10.52
C LYS A 85 9.35 -0.34 9.61
N LEU A 86 9.15 -1.53 10.18
CA LEU A 86 8.89 -2.75 9.42
C LEU A 86 7.58 -2.63 8.64
N PHE A 87 6.51 -2.14 9.27
CA PHE A 87 5.22 -1.94 8.59
C PHE A 87 5.34 -0.92 7.45
N GLN A 88 6.04 0.19 7.69
CA GLN A 88 6.25 1.21 6.66
C GLN A 88 7.04 0.67 5.47
N ASP A 89 8.17 0.02 5.71
CA ASP A 89 9.08 -0.40 4.64
C ASP A 89 8.52 -1.58 3.83
N GLU A 90 7.91 -2.56 4.50
CA GLU A 90 7.55 -3.84 3.88
C GLU A 90 6.09 -3.91 3.43
N LEU A 91 5.22 -3.12 4.03
CA LEU A 91 3.79 -3.18 3.76
C LEU A 91 3.25 -1.87 3.17
N TYR A 92 3.34 -0.77 3.91
CA TYR A 92 2.62 0.45 3.53
C TYR A 92 3.29 1.19 2.38
N THR A 93 4.62 1.31 2.37
CA THR A 93 5.33 2.01 1.28
C THR A 93 5.19 1.31 -0.08
N PRO A 94 5.38 0.00 -0.21
CA PRO A 94 5.16 -0.70 -1.48
C PRO A 94 3.71 -0.61 -1.96
N GLU A 95 2.74 -0.75 -1.07
CA GLU A 95 1.32 -0.63 -1.42
C GLU A 95 0.94 0.80 -1.78
N GLY A 96 1.44 1.78 -1.03
CA GLY A 96 1.26 3.20 -1.31
C GLY A 96 1.81 3.57 -2.69
N ARG A 97 2.98 3.07 -3.07
CA ARG A 97 3.54 3.28 -4.42
C ARG A 97 2.65 2.69 -5.51
N LYS A 98 2.18 1.46 -5.35
CA LYS A 98 1.25 0.83 -6.31
C LYS A 98 -0.05 1.61 -6.42
N MET A 99 -0.58 2.11 -5.31
CA MET A 99 -1.77 2.97 -5.30
C MET A 99 -1.49 4.28 -6.03
N TRP A 100 -0.39 4.95 -5.72
CA TRP A 100 0.03 6.19 -6.35
C TRP A 100 0.12 6.04 -7.87
N ASP A 101 0.78 4.98 -8.36
CA ASP A 101 0.90 4.69 -9.79
C ASP A 101 -0.46 4.50 -10.47
N ARG A 102 -1.42 3.86 -9.78
CA ARG A 102 -2.79 3.74 -10.28
C ARG A 102 -3.50 5.08 -10.34
N LEU A 103 -3.38 5.91 -9.29
CA LEU A 103 -3.98 7.25 -9.24
C LEU A 103 -3.44 8.16 -10.34
N LEU A 104 -2.14 8.07 -10.64
CA LEU A 104 -1.53 8.83 -11.73
C LEU A 104 -2.03 8.41 -13.13
N LYS A 105 -2.48 7.17 -13.30
CA LYS A 105 -3.04 6.64 -14.54
C LYS A 105 -4.55 6.84 -14.68
N THR A 106 -5.22 7.13 -13.57
CA THR A 106 -6.69 7.37 -13.56
C THR A 106 -7.01 8.68 -14.25
N PRO A 107 -8.09 8.73 -15.09
CA PRO A 107 -8.58 9.98 -15.67
C PRO A 107 -8.81 11.04 -14.58
N ALA A 108 -8.29 12.23 -14.78
CA ALA A 108 -8.34 13.31 -13.80
C ALA A 108 -8.36 14.68 -14.48
N ILE A 109 -9.01 15.63 -13.82
CA ILE A 109 -8.83 17.06 -14.14
C ILE A 109 -7.43 17.46 -13.68
N LYS A 110 -6.66 18.09 -14.58
CA LYS A 110 -5.29 18.51 -14.29
C LYS A 110 -5.21 20.03 -14.28
N GLU A 111 -4.70 20.59 -13.20
CA GLU A 111 -4.55 22.04 -13.00
C GLU A 111 -3.14 22.34 -12.46
N GLY A 112 -2.65 23.55 -12.73
CA GLY A 112 -1.28 23.94 -12.43
C GLY A 112 -0.27 23.49 -13.49
N HIS A 113 1.01 23.71 -13.26
CA HIS A 113 2.07 23.40 -14.20
C HIS A 113 2.38 21.91 -14.26
N ALA A 114 2.53 21.37 -15.50
CA ALA A 114 2.81 19.94 -15.70
C ALA A 114 4.16 19.49 -15.10
N GLN A 115 5.14 20.40 -15.03
CA GLN A 115 6.47 20.17 -14.45
C GLN A 115 6.59 20.65 -13.00
N ALA A 116 5.48 20.93 -12.31
CA ALA A 116 5.51 21.31 -10.91
C ALA A 116 6.24 20.24 -10.07
N PRO A 117 7.08 20.65 -9.11
CA PRO A 117 7.88 19.72 -8.30
C PRO A 117 7.04 18.80 -7.40
N ARG A 118 5.77 19.14 -7.20
CA ARG A 118 4.84 18.36 -6.36
C ARG A 118 3.54 18.08 -7.11
N THR A 119 3.09 16.85 -7.01
CA THR A 119 1.75 16.45 -7.50
C THR A 119 0.84 16.18 -6.31
N LEU A 120 -0.33 16.79 -6.33
CA LEU A 120 -1.41 16.56 -5.38
C LEU A 120 -2.53 15.79 -6.07
N VAL A 121 -2.99 14.70 -5.49
CA VAL A 121 -4.18 13.98 -5.94
C VAL A 121 -5.32 14.27 -4.97
N VAL A 122 -6.44 14.73 -5.51
CA VAL A 122 -7.64 15.10 -4.76
C VAL A 122 -8.82 14.28 -5.26
N PHE A 123 -9.60 13.73 -4.36
CA PHE A 123 -10.90 13.15 -4.69
C PHE A 123 -11.97 14.22 -4.43
N ALA A 124 -12.76 14.56 -5.44
CA ALA A 124 -13.78 15.59 -5.33
C ALA A 124 -15.11 15.10 -5.90
N ASP A 125 -16.19 15.41 -5.19
CA ASP A 125 -17.55 15.19 -5.69
C ASP A 125 -18.11 16.54 -6.19
N PRO A 126 -18.79 16.59 -7.34
CA PRO A 126 -19.35 17.83 -7.88
C PRO A 126 -20.28 18.59 -6.92
N PHE A 127 -20.87 17.94 -5.94
CA PHE A 127 -21.76 18.57 -4.95
C PHE A 127 -21.09 18.80 -3.59
N CYS A 128 -19.75 18.72 -3.51
CA CYS A 128 -19.00 18.87 -2.27
C CYS A 128 -18.61 20.34 -2.01
N PRO A 129 -19.25 21.06 -1.07
CA PRO A 129 -18.93 22.46 -0.82
C PRO A 129 -17.52 22.67 -0.25
N TYR A 130 -16.99 21.66 0.48
CA TYR A 130 -15.62 21.72 1.01
C TYR A 130 -14.58 21.47 -0.09
N CYS A 131 -14.90 20.69 -1.12
CA CYS A 131 -14.03 20.49 -2.28
C CYS A 131 -13.87 21.81 -3.05
N LYS A 132 -14.97 22.54 -3.25
CA LYS A 132 -14.96 23.88 -3.84
C LYS A 132 -14.10 24.86 -3.03
N LYS A 133 -14.31 24.93 -1.72
CA LYS A 133 -13.49 25.76 -0.84
C LYS A 133 -12.00 25.39 -0.91
N PHE A 134 -11.70 24.11 -0.89
CA PHE A 134 -10.33 23.63 -1.02
C PHE A 134 -9.72 24.03 -2.38
N TRP A 135 -10.46 23.86 -3.47
CA TRP A 135 -10.04 24.25 -4.80
C TRP A 135 -9.68 25.75 -4.86
N GLN A 136 -10.53 26.61 -4.32
CA GLN A 136 -10.27 28.05 -4.24
C GLN A 136 -8.99 28.37 -3.45
N MET A 137 -8.78 27.71 -2.31
CA MET A 137 -7.58 27.88 -1.50
C MET A 137 -6.30 27.35 -2.17
N ALA A 138 -6.41 26.40 -3.09
CA ALA A 138 -5.28 25.82 -3.79
C ALA A 138 -4.77 26.69 -4.94
N GLN A 139 -5.59 27.64 -5.48
CA GLN A 139 -5.24 28.43 -6.67
C GLN A 139 -3.89 29.15 -6.57
N PRO A 140 -3.52 29.84 -5.47
CA PRO A 140 -2.21 30.51 -5.40
C PRO A 140 -1.01 29.54 -5.53
N TRP A 141 -1.18 28.28 -5.10
CA TRP A 141 -0.15 27.24 -5.21
C TRP A 141 -0.02 26.70 -6.63
N LEU A 142 -1.16 26.56 -7.33
CA LEU A 142 -1.22 26.15 -8.73
C LEU A 142 -0.62 27.22 -9.63
N ASP A 143 -1.00 28.47 -9.43
CA ASP A 143 -0.53 29.64 -10.22
C ASP A 143 0.97 29.88 -10.00
N SER A 144 1.49 29.62 -8.80
CA SER A 144 2.92 29.76 -8.52
C SER A 144 3.80 28.67 -9.19
N GLY A 145 3.21 27.69 -9.85
CA GLY A 145 3.92 26.57 -10.47
C GLY A 145 4.55 25.58 -9.48
N LYS A 146 4.26 25.69 -8.20
CA LYS A 146 4.82 24.80 -7.16
C LYS A 146 4.13 23.45 -7.05
N VAL A 147 2.87 23.39 -7.50
CA VAL A 147 2.00 22.22 -7.39
C VAL A 147 1.27 21.98 -8.70
N GLN A 148 1.19 20.73 -9.11
CA GLN A 148 0.19 20.24 -10.05
C GLN A 148 -0.90 19.54 -9.25
N MET A 149 -2.16 19.89 -9.45
CA MET A 149 -3.30 19.20 -8.88
C MET A 149 -3.96 18.28 -9.91
N ARG A 150 -4.27 17.06 -9.48
CA ARG A 150 -5.02 16.05 -10.23
C ARG A 150 -6.29 15.74 -9.47
N THR A 151 -7.42 16.28 -9.91
CA THR A 151 -8.72 16.05 -9.29
C THR A 151 -9.38 14.84 -9.93
N LEU A 152 -9.57 13.79 -9.14
CA LEU A 152 -10.33 12.60 -9.49
C LEU A 152 -11.78 12.80 -9.05
N LEU A 153 -12.68 12.90 -10.02
CA LEU A 153 -14.09 13.08 -9.70
C LEU A 153 -14.72 11.77 -9.22
N VAL A 154 -15.44 11.85 -8.12
CA VAL A 154 -16.18 10.74 -7.50
C VAL A 154 -17.66 11.08 -7.39
N GLY A 155 -18.51 10.07 -7.25
CA GLY A 155 -19.96 10.25 -7.16
C GLY A 155 -20.48 9.63 -5.88
N VAL A 156 -20.32 10.32 -4.72
CA VAL A 156 -20.59 9.73 -3.40
C VAL A 156 -21.56 10.54 -2.52
N ILE A 157 -21.80 11.84 -2.84
CA ILE A 157 -22.59 12.73 -1.98
C ILE A 157 -24.08 12.66 -2.32
N LYS A 158 -24.40 12.66 -3.62
CA LYS A 158 -25.79 12.61 -4.09
C LYS A 158 -25.98 11.49 -5.13
N PRO A 159 -27.20 10.97 -5.30
CA PRO A 159 -27.49 9.96 -6.33
C PRO A 159 -27.06 10.39 -7.75
N GLU A 160 -27.16 11.68 -8.06
CA GLU A 160 -26.77 12.24 -9.36
C GLU A 160 -25.28 12.56 -9.47
N SER A 161 -24.49 12.53 -8.40
CA SER A 161 -23.06 12.91 -8.40
C SER A 161 -22.24 12.20 -9.47
N GLY A 162 -22.43 10.90 -9.63
CA GLY A 162 -21.73 10.10 -10.64
C GLY A 162 -22.03 10.55 -12.08
N ARG A 163 -23.28 10.93 -12.36
CA ARG A 163 -23.68 11.45 -13.68
C ARG A 163 -23.02 12.80 -13.98
N TYR A 164 -22.97 13.70 -13.01
CA TYR A 164 -22.30 14.98 -13.15
C TYR A 164 -20.79 14.83 -13.32
N ALA A 165 -20.15 13.98 -12.50
CA ALA A 165 -18.73 13.67 -12.65
C ALA A 165 -18.41 13.14 -14.06
N ALA A 166 -19.22 12.21 -14.57
CA ALA A 166 -19.05 11.67 -15.92
C ALA A 166 -19.23 12.74 -17.00
N ALA A 167 -20.22 13.62 -16.85
CA ALA A 167 -20.46 14.73 -17.81
C ALA A 167 -19.27 15.70 -17.85
N ILE A 168 -18.69 16.06 -16.70
CA ILE A 168 -17.51 16.92 -16.63
C ILE A 168 -16.31 16.24 -17.30
N LEU A 169 -16.04 14.98 -16.98
CA LEU A 169 -14.91 14.24 -17.56
C LEU A 169 -15.05 14.00 -19.08
N SER A 170 -16.27 13.93 -19.60
CA SER A 170 -16.58 13.74 -21.02
C SER A 170 -16.68 15.04 -21.80
N ALA A 171 -16.55 16.19 -21.16
CA ALA A 171 -16.60 17.49 -21.84
C ALA A 171 -15.42 17.65 -22.80
N LYS A 172 -15.58 18.48 -23.85
CA LYS A 172 -14.50 18.81 -24.80
C LYS A 172 -13.25 19.38 -24.07
N ASN A 173 -13.47 20.14 -23.01
CA ASN A 173 -12.45 20.63 -22.10
C ASN A 173 -12.88 20.32 -20.65
N PRO A 174 -12.47 19.18 -20.09
CA PRO A 174 -12.85 18.77 -18.74
C PRO A 174 -12.40 19.75 -17.65
N THR A 175 -11.21 20.35 -17.79
CA THR A 175 -10.70 21.33 -16.82
C THR A 175 -11.57 22.57 -16.78
N GLU A 176 -11.92 23.13 -17.93
CA GLU A 176 -12.83 24.30 -17.99
C GLU A 176 -14.24 23.95 -17.50
N ALA A 177 -14.74 22.75 -17.82
CA ALA A 177 -16.04 22.31 -17.32
C ALA A 177 -16.05 22.20 -15.79
N TRP A 178 -14.97 21.69 -15.20
CA TRP A 178 -14.79 21.63 -13.73
C TRP A 178 -14.73 23.03 -13.10
N GLN A 179 -13.90 23.91 -13.66
CA GLN A 179 -13.74 25.28 -13.15
C GLN A 179 -15.05 26.10 -13.18
N ARG A 180 -15.94 25.83 -14.14
CA ARG A 180 -17.29 26.45 -14.14
C ARG A 180 -18.21 25.87 -13.08
N TYR A 181 -17.90 24.70 -12.59
CA TYR A 181 -18.66 24.01 -11.55
C TYR A 181 -18.23 24.44 -10.14
N GLU A 182 -16.95 24.79 -9.96
CA GLU A 182 -16.36 25.29 -8.73
C GLU A 182 -16.61 26.81 -8.54
#